data_9488bd27add6e913a9a026b1a729d01a
#
_entry.id   9488bd27add6e913a9a026b1a729d01a
#
_cell.length_a   1.000
_cell.length_b   1.000
_cell.length_c   1.000
_cell.angle_alpha   90.00
_cell.angle_beta   90.00
_cell.angle_gamma   90.00
#
_symmetry.space_group_name_H-M   'P 1'
#
loop_
_entity.id
_entity.type
_entity.pdbx_description
1 polymer ?
#
loop_
_entity_poly.entity_id
_entity_poly.type
_entity_poly.pdbx_seq_one_letter_code
_entity_poly.pdbx_strand_id
1 'polypeptide(L)'
;MAVYMVERSLKGITMDQLGAAQKSAIETGNKMTAAGKKVRYIRSTFVPDEARCMCLFEATGPELVKELNESAKIPYTRIVEALDLTP
;
A
#
# COMPACT_ATOMS: atom_id res chain seq x y z
N MET A 1 -3.42 -0.54 -16.28
CA MET A 1 -2.72 0.00 -15.11
C MET A 1 -1.71 -1.03 -14.62
N ALA A 2 -0.64 -0.58 -14.01
CA ALA A 2 0.38 -1.49 -13.48
C ALA A 2 0.14 -1.76 -11.99
N VAL A 3 0.75 -2.84 -11.49
CA VAL A 3 0.73 -3.20 -10.08
C VAL A 3 2.08 -2.84 -9.47
N TYR A 4 2.06 -2.34 -8.26
CA TYR A 4 3.25 -1.94 -7.51
C TYR A 4 3.24 -2.57 -6.14
N MET A 5 4.41 -3.00 -5.68
CA MET A 5 4.58 -3.51 -4.31
C MET A 5 5.24 -2.44 -3.46
N VAL A 6 4.62 -2.15 -2.32
CA VAL A 6 5.17 -1.25 -1.32
C VAL A 6 5.68 -2.11 -0.17
N GLU A 7 6.98 -2.06 0.06
CA GLU A 7 7.61 -2.79 1.16
C GLU A 7 7.83 -1.86 2.32
N ARG A 8 7.53 -2.35 3.54
CA ARG A 8 7.70 -1.56 4.75
C ARG A 8 8.12 -2.44 5.92
N SER A 9 8.86 -1.84 6.85
CA SER A 9 9.25 -2.47 8.10
C SER A 9 8.43 -1.83 9.21
N LEU A 10 7.64 -2.65 9.93
CA LEU A 10 6.66 -2.16 10.88
C LEU A 10 6.91 -2.77 12.26
N LYS A 11 8.12 -2.57 12.79
CA LYS A 11 8.48 -3.08 14.12
C LYS A 11 7.53 -2.57 15.19
N GLY A 12 7.04 -3.50 16.01
CA GLY A 12 6.17 -3.15 17.12
C GLY A 12 4.73 -2.85 16.75
N ILE A 13 4.35 -2.99 15.48
CA ILE A 13 2.97 -2.72 15.08
C ILE A 13 2.03 -3.78 15.65
N THR A 14 0.89 -3.34 16.15
CA THR A 14 -0.17 -4.25 16.60
C THR A 14 -1.08 -4.59 15.43
N MET A 15 -1.86 -5.67 15.56
CA MET A 15 -2.82 -6.04 14.52
C MET A 15 -3.88 -4.96 14.32
N ASP A 16 -4.29 -4.28 15.41
CA ASP A 16 -5.24 -3.17 15.32
C ASP A 16 -4.64 -2.01 14.51
N GLN A 17 -3.38 -1.68 14.76
CA GLN A 17 -2.69 -0.62 14.03
C GLN A 17 -2.51 -1.00 12.55
N LEU A 18 -2.22 -2.27 12.27
CA LEU A 18 -2.08 -2.75 10.90
C LEU A 18 -3.41 -2.65 10.15
N GLY A 19 -4.50 -3.06 10.81
CA GLY A 19 -5.85 -2.92 10.23
C GLY A 19 -6.22 -1.47 9.96
N ALA A 20 -5.85 -0.56 10.87
CA ALA A 20 -6.09 0.87 10.71
C ALA A 20 -5.30 1.43 9.52
N ALA A 21 -4.05 0.97 9.34
CA ALA A 21 -3.23 1.38 8.20
C ALA A 21 -3.84 0.91 6.87
N GLN A 22 -4.35 -0.33 6.82
CA GLN A 22 -5.05 -0.83 5.63
C GLN A 22 -6.27 0.02 5.30
N LYS A 23 -7.07 0.33 6.31
CA LYS A 23 -8.27 1.15 6.12
C LYS A 23 -7.90 2.54 5.61
N SER A 24 -6.85 3.14 6.16
CA SER A 24 -6.35 4.45 5.72
C SER A 24 -5.90 4.40 4.26
N ALA A 25 -5.20 3.33 3.85
CA ALA A 25 -4.76 3.16 2.46
C ALA A 25 -5.95 3.07 1.52
N ILE A 26 -6.97 2.30 1.90
CA ILE A 26 -8.19 2.15 1.09
C ILE A 26 -8.91 3.49 0.94
N GLU A 27 -9.12 4.20 2.05
CA GLU A 27 -9.84 5.48 2.04
C GLU A 27 -9.07 6.54 1.24
N THR A 28 -7.76 6.61 1.40
CA THR A 28 -6.92 7.56 0.66
C THR A 28 -6.96 7.26 -0.84
N GLY A 29 -6.89 5.98 -1.21
CA GLY A 29 -6.99 5.57 -2.61
C GLY A 29 -8.33 5.95 -3.22
N ASN A 30 -9.41 5.79 -2.47
CA ASN A 30 -10.74 6.17 -2.94
C ASN A 30 -10.84 7.67 -3.18
N LYS A 31 -10.29 8.47 -2.27
CA LYS A 31 -10.28 9.94 -2.41
C LYS A 31 -9.47 10.38 -3.62
N MET A 32 -8.29 9.79 -3.81
CA MET A 32 -7.42 10.12 -4.94
C MET A 32 -8.07 9.75 -6.27
N THR A 33 -8.67 8.56 -6.34
CA THR A 33 -9.36 8.10 -7.54
C THR A 33 -10.54 9.01 -7.88
N ALA A 34 -11.30 9.43 -6.88
CA ALA A 34 -12.40 10.38 -7.08
C ALA A 34 -11.91 11.73 -7.61
N ALA A 35 -10.66 12.09 -7.32
CA ALA A 35 -10.04 13.32 -7.81
C ALA A 35 -9.33 13.13 -9.17
N GLY A 36 -9.48 11.98 -9.81
CA GLY A 36 -8.88 11.69 -11.11
C GLY A 36 -7.51 11.04 -11.05
N LYS A 37 -7.01 10.74 -9.85
CA LYS A 37 -5.71 10.09 -9.65
C LYS A 37 -5.95 8.60 -9.36
N LYS A 38 -5.97 7.79 -10.40
CA LYS A 38 -6.37 6.38 -10.30
C LYS A 38 -5.32 5.55 -9.57
N VAL A 39 -5.62 5.17 -8.34
CA VAL A 39 -4.79 4.30 -7.50
C VAL A 39 -5.70 3.50 -6.57
N ARG A 40 -5.38 2.21 -6.39
CA ARG A 40 -6.21 1.31 -5.61
C ARG A 40 -5.34 0.37 -4.78
N TYR A 41 -5.66 0.25 -3.49
CA TYR A 41 -5.06 -0.76 -2.63
C TYR A 41 -5.67 -2.13 -2.98
N ILE A 42 -4.82 -3.15 -3.13
CA ILE A 42 -5.27 -4.52 -3.46
C ILE A 42 -5.30 -5.38 -2.20
N ARG A 43 -4.12 -5.66 -1.65
CA ARG A 43 -3.97 -6.53 -0.47
C ARG A 43 -2.58 -6.39 0.13
N SER A 44 -2.40 -6.99 1.31
CA SER A 44 -1.10 -7.02 1.97
C SER A 44 -0.74 -8.43 2.39
N THR A 45 0.56 -8.67 2.50
CA THR A 45 1.13 -9.84 3.15
C THR A 45 2.00 -9.34 4.29
N PHE A 46 1.75 -9.79 5.51
CA PHE A 46 2.52 -9.40 6.68
C PHE A 46 3.26 -10.61 7.25
N VAL A 47 4.57 -10.44 7.49
CA VAL A 47 5.42 -11.46 8.07
C VAL A 47 5.71 -11.05 9.51
N PRO A 48 4.99 -11.63 10.51
CA PRO A 48 5.10 -11.17 11.91
C PRO A 48 6.50 -11.28 12.48
N ASP A 49 7.19 -12.38 12.21
CA ASP A 49 8.52 -12.62 12.77
C ASP A 49 9.56 -11.61 12.32
N GLU A 50 9.35 -11.01 11.13
CA GLU A 50 10.29 -10.04 10.57
C GLU A 50 9.75 -8.62 10.61
N ALA A 51 8.51 -8.46 11.02
CA ALA A 51 7.79 -7.19 10.99
C ALA A 51 7.78 -6.55 9.59
N ARG A 52 7.83 -7.39 8.54
CA ARG A 52 7.81 -6.94 7.15
C ARG A 52 6.40 -7.00 6.59
N CYS A 53 6.04 -5.94 5.89
CA CYS A 53 4.74 -5.88 5.23
C CYS A 53 4.95 -5.53 3.76
N MET A 54 4.32 -6.30 2.88
CA MET A 54 4.30 -6.05 1.44
C MET A 54 2.87 -5.77 1.04
N CYS A 55 2.60 -4.55 0.55
CA CYS A 55 1.28 -4.14 0.11
C CYS A 55 1.26 -4.01 -1.41
N LEU A 56 0.21 -4.50 -2.04
CA LEU A 56 0.04 -4.36 -3.49
C LEU A 56 -0.97 -3.26 -3.79
N PHE A 57 -0.60 -2.43 -4.76
CA PHE A 57 -1.44 -1.34 -5.26
C PHE A 57 -1.50 -1.41 -6.78
N GLU A 58 -2.63 -0.98 -7.34
CA GLU A 58 -2.78 -0.81 -8.78
C GLU A 58 -2.90 0.68 -9.07
N ALA A 59 -2.14 1.17 -10.03
CA ALA A 59 -2.14 2.61 -10.34
C ALA A 59 -1.68 2.86 -11.78
N THR A 60 -1.93 4.08 -12.28
CA THR A 60 -1.44 4.50 -13.58
C THR A 60 0.06 4.79 -13.59
N GLY A 61 0.66 5.00 -12.41
CA GLY A 61 2.09 5.21 -12.28
C GLY A 61 2.55 5.08 -10.84
N PRO A 62 3.86 4.87 -10.60
CA PRO A 62 4.38 4.69 -9.24
C PRO A 62 4.28 5.94 -8.36
N GLU A 63 4.27 7.14 -8.97
CA GLU A 63 4.14 8.39 -8.24
C GLU A 63 2.81 8.50 -7.49
N LEU A 64 1.73 7.87 -8.00
CA LEU A 64 0.44 7.87 -7.31
C LEU A 64 0.46 6.95 -6.10
N VAL A 65 1.19 5.84 -6.19
CA VAL A 65 1.38 4.93 -5.05
C VAL A 65 2.16 5.64 -3.95
N LYS A 66 3.21 6.36 -4.34
CA LYS A 66 4.00 7.16 -3.40
C LYS A 66 3.14 8.24 -2.74
N GLU A 67 2.38 8.98 -3.53
CA GLU A 67 1.50 10.02 -3.01
C GLU A 67 0.48 9.47 -2.02
N LEU A 68 -0.12 8.32 -2.34
CA LEU A 68 -1.10 7.69 -1.46
C LEU A 68 -0.48 7.37 -0.09
N ASN A 69 0.70 6.72 -0.09
CA ASN A 69 1.35 6.30 1.15
C ASN A 69 1.80 7.50 1.97
N GLU A 70 2.27 8.56 1.32
CA GLU A 70 2.68 9.78 2.02
C GLU A 70 1.47 10.53 2.57
N SER A 71 0.38 10.61 1.82
CA SER A 71 -0.85 11.26 2.28
C SER A 71 -1.48 10.51 3.46
N ALA A 72 -1.44 9.18 3.42
CA ALA A 72 -1.95 8.34 4.51
C ALA A 72 -0.97 8.26 5.68
N LYS A 73 0.23 8.79 5.54
CA LYS A 73 1.30 8.79 6.54
C LYS A 73 1.69 7.37 6.97
N ILE A 74 1.73 6.46 5.99
CA ILE A 74 2.16 5.08 6.23
C ILE A 74 3.62 4.97 5.79
N PRO A 75 4.55 4.61 6.71
CA PRO A 75 5.97 4.52 6.36
C PRO A 75 6.22 3.37 5.40
N TYR A 76 7.18 3.55 4.50
CA TYR A 76 7.59 2.51 3.57
C TYR A 76 9.08 2.62 3.27
N THR A 77 9.69 1.50 2.84
CA THR A 77 11.11 1.45 2.50
C THR A 77 11.34 1.56 1.00
N ARG A 78 10.46 0.98 0.19
CA ARG A 78 10.57 1.08 -1.26
C ARG A 78 9.26 0.77 -1.95
N ILE A 79 9.17 1.23 -3.21
CA ILE A 79 8.04 0.94 -4.10
C ILE A 79 8.64 0.40 -5.39
N VAL A 80 8.21 -0.78 -5.81
CA VAL A 80 8.70 -1.43 -7.03
C VAL A 80 7.53 -1.95 -7.85
N GLU A 81 7.70 -1.99 -9.17
CA GLU A 81 6.70 -2.61 -10.03
C GLU A 81 6.67 -4.12 -9.77
N ALA A 82 5.48 -4.70 -9.77
CA ALA A 82 5.27 -6.09 -9.41
C ALA A 82 4.16 -6.69 -10.25
N LEU A 83 4.00 -8.00 -10.16
CA LEU A 83 2.89 -8.71 -10.79
C LEU A 83 2.10 -9.39 -9.69
N ASP A 84 0.78 -9.23 -9.72
CA ASP A 84 -0.12 -9.93 -8.80
C ASP A 84 -0.61 -11.19 -9.52
N LEU A 85 0.12 -12.28 -9.32
CA LEU A 85 -0.16 -13.53 -10.04
C LEU A 85 -1.24 -14.31 -9.32
N THR A 86 -2.37 -14.50 -9.99
CA THR A 86 -3.46 -15.33 -9.49
C THR A 86 -3.52 -16.63 -10.31
N PRO A 87 -3.72 -17.79 -9.66
CA PRO A 87 -3.82 -19.06 -10.39
C PRO A 87 -5.06 -19.15 -11.26
#